data_23f936bef7211e233192ccf2c49bd9a1
#
_entry.id   23f936bef7211e233192ccf2c49bd9a1
#
_cell.length_a   1.000
_cell.length_b   1.000
_cell.length_c   1.000
_cell.angle_alpha   90.00
_cell.angle_beta   90.00
_cell.angle_gamma   90.00
#
_symmetry.space_group_name_H-M   'P 1'
#
loop_
_entity.id
_entity.type
_entity.pdbx_description
1 polymer ?
#
loop_
_entity_poly.entity_id
_entity_poly.type
_entity_poly.pdbx_seq_one_letter_code
_entity_poly.pdbx_strand_id
1 'polypeptide(L)'
;MKKIALLISDNLLPTAENARPDRFELTEEVGKLSPALAAQDMELVEVRWREIAERAAEFDAILPLMVWDYFEGNEDAFLSAIAKAEAITPVFNTFDVLNWNADKSYLEELEARGAPVIRTITVDGVTKTNVARAFETLETDTLVIKPTVGGGAWRQVLYKKGDPFPPASEMPPEGALLQAFLPSVLEEGEYSFLYFGGRFSHAARKTPKSGDYRIQSIYGGSEETYVPTPLERETASDILDVLDFTPLYARVDLLRGRDGTLKLIELELIEPYLYLPHAKGDGGENEGAQKFALALKTRLERLATANEKAKP
;
A
#
# COMPACT_ATOMS: atom_id res chain seq x y z
N MET A 1 10.37 22.37 -16.67
CA MET A 1 9.40 21.55 -15.91
C MET A 1 9.93 20.13 -15.89
N LYS A 2 10.08 19.52 -14.70
CA LYS A 2 10.54 18.13 -14.54
C LYS A 2 9.45 17.17 -14.94
N LYS A 3 9.79 16.08 -15.64
CA LYS A 3 8.85 15.03 -16.02
C LYS A 3 8.84 13.90 -14.99
N ILE A 4 7.67 13.58 -14.47
CA ILE A 4 7.46 12.56 -13.45
C ILE A 4 6.63 11.44 -14.06
N ALA A 5 7.18 10.25 -14.17
CA ALA A 5 6.44 9.07 -14.62
C ALA A 5 5.53 8.56 -13.49
N LEU A 6 4.23 8.49 -13.73
CA LEU A 6 3.29 7.72 -12.92
C LEU A 6 3.14 6.36 -13.56
N LEU A 7 3.63 5.30 -12.91
CA LEU A 7 3.47 3.96 -13.44
C LEU A 7 2.05 3.45 -13.21
N ILE A 8 1.48 2.92 -14.29
CA ILE A 8 0.13 2.34 -14.29
C ILE A 8 0.18 0.90 -14.78
N SER A 9 -0.75 0.08 -14.32
CA SER A 9 -0.98 -1.27 -14.82
C SER A 9 -1.90 -1.27 -16.04
N ASP A 10 -1.76 -2.31 -16.89
CA ASP A 10 -2.59 -2.44 -18.10
C ASP A 10 -4.08 -2.59 -17.77
N ASN A 11 -4.44 -3.23 -16.65
CA ASN A 11 -5.82 -3.44 -16.21
C ASN A 11 -6.54 -2.16 -15.72
N LEU A 12 -5.84 -1.04 -15.61
CA LEU A 12 -6.42 0.28 -15.37
C LEU A 12 -6.85 1.00 -16.67
N LEU A 13 -6.40 0.50 -17.83
CA LEU A 13 -6.77 1.08 -19.11
C LEU A 13 -8.24 0.75 -19.46
N PRO A 14 -9.02 1.70 -19.97
CA PRO A 14 -10.42 1.45 -20.37
C PRO A 14 -10.58 0.37 -21.45
N THR A 15 -9.52 0.15 -22.22
CA THR A 15 -9.48 -0.79 -23.36
C THR A 15 -9.00 -2.19 -22.97
N ALA A 16 -8.60 -2.41 -21.71
CA ALA A 16 -8.14 -3.71 -21.25
C ALA A 16 -9.29 -4.73 -21.17
N GLU A 17 -9.08 -5.95 -21.64
CA GLU A 17 -10.08 -7.04 -21.53
C GLU A 17 -10.44 -7.36 -20.06
N ASN A 18 -9.46 -7.21 -19.17
CA ASN A 18 -9.58 -7.40 -17.72
C ASN A 18 -9.63 -6.06 -16.95
N ALA A 19 -10.20 -5.01 -17.55
CA ALA A 19 -10.27 -3.70 -16.93
C ALA A 19 -10.93 -3.76 -15.53
N ARG A 20 -10.25 -3.19 -14.54
CA ARG A 20 -10.71 -3.18 -13.13
C ARG A 20 -11.93 -2.28 -12.95
N PRO A 21 -12.89 -2.67 -12.09
CA PRO A 21 -14.05 -1.82 -11.77
C PRO A 21 -13.66 -0.51 -11.08
N ASP A 22 -12.57 -0.54 -10.28
CA ASP A 22 -12.04 0.57 -9.49
C ASP A 22 -11.02 1.44 -10.25
N ARG A 23 -10.87 1.26 -11.58
CA ARG A 23 -9.98 2.09 -12.42
C ARG A 23 -10.29 3.61 -12.37
N PHE A 24 -11.47 4.00 -11.89
CA PHE A 24 -11.81 5.41 -11.69
C PHE A 24 -10.86 6.09 -10.70
N GLU A 25 -10.27 5.34 -9.76
CA GLU A 25 -9.32 5.82 -8.79
C GLU A 25 -8.05 6.39 -9.47
N LEU A 26 -7.61 5.84 -10.61
CA LEU A 26 -6.56 6.46 -11.43
C LEU A 26 -6.94 7.88 -11.88
N THR A 27 -8.17 8.06 -12.35
CA THR A 27 -8.63 9.39 -12.80
C THR A 27 -8.67 10.38 -11.64
N GLU A 28 -9.06 9.94 -10.46
CA GLU A 28 -9.08 10.77 -9.25
C GLU A 28 -7.67 11.14 -8.79
N GLU A 29 -6.74 10.15 -8.74
CA GLU A 29 -5.34 10.40 -8.38
C GLU A 29 -4.68 11.38 -9.34
N VAL A 30 -4.75 11.13 -10.64
CA VAL A 30 -4.19 12.00 -11.68
C VAL A 30 -4.82 13.40 -11.60
N GLY A 31 -6.15 13.47 -11.43
CA GLY A 31 -6.89 14.72 -11.33
C GLY A 31 -6.47 15.59 -10.15
N LYS A 32 -6.02 14.99 -9.04
CA LYS A 32 -5.53 15.70 -7.85
C LYS A 32 -4.02 15.97 -7.90
N LEU A 33 -3.23 14.98 -8.33
CA LEU A 33 -1.77 15.09 -8.36
C LEU A 33 -1.26 16.04 -9.46
N SER A 34 -1.83 15.99 -10.67
CA SER A 34 -1.33 16.78 -11.80
C SER A 34 -1.31 18.29 -11.53
N PRO A 35 -2.38 18.94 -11.04
CA PRO A 35 -2.32 20.37 -10.74
C PRO A 35 -1.39 20.71 -9.58
N ALA A 36 -1.27 19.82 -8.58
CA ALA A 36 -0.37 20.04 -7.45
C ALA A 36 1.11 19.93 -7.85
N LEU A 37 1.45 18.98 -8.73
CA LEU A 37 2.79 18.83 -9.28
C LEU A 37 3.14 19.98 -10.24
N ALA A 38 2.19 20.39 -11.09
CA ALA A 38 2.37 21.53 -11.99
C ALA A 38 2.68 22.82 -11.24
N ALA A 39 2.06 23.05 -10.08
CA ALA A 39 2.38 24.18 -9.20
C ALA A 39 3.80 24.14 -8.62
N GLN A 40 4.51 23.01 -8.74
CA GLN A 40 5.91 22.81 -8.34
C GLN A 40 6.84 22.61 -9.55
N ASP A 41 6.45 23.05 -10.75
CA ASP A 41 7.21 22.88 -12.00
C ASP A 41 7.48 21.41 -12.38
N MET A 42 6.53 20.53 -12.07
CA MET A 42 6.57 19.09 -12.41
C MET A 42 5.37 18.72 -13.27
N GLU A 43 5.60 17.91 -14.31
CA GLU A 43 4.60 17.33 -15.20
C GLU A 43 4.40 15.85 -14.86
N LEU A 44 3.18 15.41 -14.57
CA LEU A 44 2.85 14.02 -14.35
C LEU A 44 2.51 13.36 -15.70
N VAL A 45 3.17 12.25 -16.00
CA VAL A 45 2.99 11.49 -17.25
C VAL A 45 2.68 10.05 -16.91
N GLU A 46 1.51 9.55 -17.32
CA GLU A 46 1.13 8.15 -17.17
C GLU A 46 1.98 7.26 -18.10
N VAL A 47 2.56 6.20 -17.54
CA VAL A 47 3.42 5.24 -18.26
C VAL A 47 3.08 3.83 -17.82
N ARG A 48 2.85 2.92 -18.76
CA ARG A 48 2.70 1.51 -18.40
C ARG A 48 3.99 1.00 -17.77
N TRP A 49 3.93 0.36 -16.60
CA TRP A 49 5.13 -0.09 -15.89
C TRP A 49 6.00 -1.03 -16.75
N ARG A 50 5.37 -1.79 -17.67
CA ARG A 50 6.08 -2.69 -18.61
C ARG A 50 7.00 -1.96 -19.58
N GLU A 51 6.79 -0.66 -19.80
CA GLU A 51 7.59 0.16 -20.72
C GLU A 51 8.71 0.92 -20.01
N ILE A 52 8.69 0.99 -18.67
CA ILE A 52 9.53 1.93 -17.93
C ILE A 52 11.02 1.64 -18.05
N ALA A 53 11.43 0.37 -18.16
CA ALA A 53 12.84 0.02 -18.30
C ALA A 53 13.49 0.62 -19.58
N GLU A 54 12.70 0.79 -20.66
CA GLU A 54 13.16 1.35 -21.93
C GLU A 54 13.01 2.88 -21.97
N ARG A 55 12.09 3.43 -21.16
CA ARG A 55 11.71 4.84 -21.18
C ARG A 55 12.24 5.65 -20.01
N ALA A 56 12.92 5.03 -19.04
CA ALA A 56 13.35 5.68 -17.82
C ALA A 56 14.08 7.00 -18.04
N ALA A 57 14.95 7.09 -19.07
CA ALA A 57 15.71 8.29 -19.40
C ALA A 57 14.85 9.49 -19.88
N GLU A 58 13.55 9.30 -20.14
CA GLU A 58 12.63 10.39 -20.50
C GLU A 58 12.18 11.21 -19.29
N PHE A 59 12.44 10.73 -18.07
CA PHE A 59 11.86 11.24 -16.83
C PHE A 59 12.92 11.70 -15.82
N ASP A 60 12.52 12.59 -14.93
CA ASP A 60 13.32 13.07 -13.79
C ASP A 60 13.05 12.25 -12.51
N ALA A 61 11.91 11.57 -12.43
CA ALA A 61 11.54 10.63 -11.37
C ALA A 61 10.45 9.67 -11.81
N ILE A 62 10.34 8.54 -11.10
CA ILE A 62 9.37 7.47 -11.36
C ILE A 62 8.61 7.17 -10.08
N LEU A 63 7.26 7.09 -10.18
CA LEU A 63 6.33 6.81 -9.10
C LEU A 63 5.51 5.54 -9.43
N PRO A 64 5.73 4.40 -8.77
CA PRO A 64 5.00 3.15 -9.03
C PRO A 64 3.65 3.09 -8.27
N LEU A 65 2.86 4.16 -8.28
CA LEU A 65 1.65 4.28 -7.46
C LEU A 65 0.44 3.49 -7.96
N MET A 66 0.38 3.16 -9.26
CA MET A 66 -0.85 2.61 -9.86
C MET A 66 -0.56 1.28 -10.59
N VAL A 67 0.30 0.42 -10.01
CA VAL A 67 0.76 -0.84 -10.63
C VAL A 67 -0.03 -2.05 -10.10
N TRP A 68 -1.34 -2.00 -10.15
CA TRP A 68 -2.27 -2.93 -9.49
C TRP A 68 -2.41 -4.31 -10.14
N ASP A 69 -1.50 -4.69 -11.01
CA ASP A 69 -1.39 -6.02 -11.59
C ASP A 69 -0.04 -6.72 -11.30
N TYR A 70 0.86 -6.07 -10.53
CA TYR A 70 2.19 -6.64 -10.28
C TYR A 70 2.08 -7.98 -9.52
N PHE A 71 1.16 -8.11 -8.58
CA PHE A 71 0.93 -9.31 -7.79
C PHE A 71 0.13 -10.41 -8.52
N GLU A 72 -0.35 -10.16 -9.72
CA GLU A 72 -1.07 -11.14 -10.56
C GLU A 72 -0.11 -12.05 -11.35
N GLY A 73 0.96 -12.54 -10.72
CA GLY A 73 2.01 -13.35 -11.33
C GLY A 73 3.02 -12.52 -12.15
N ASN A 74 3.11 -11.22 -11.91
CA ASN A 74 4.00 -10.30 -12.60
C ASN A 74 5.10 -9.73 -11.69
N GLU A 75 5.22 -10.17 -10.45
CA GLU A 75 6.11 -9.60 -9.44
C GLU A 75 7.57 -9.53 -9.90
N ASP A 76 8.15 -10.65 -10.32
CA ASP A 76 9.53 -10.71 -10.81
C ASP A 76 9.76 -9.77 -12.01
N ALA A 77 8.80 -9.73 -12.93
CA ALA A 77 8.89 -8.87 -14.12
C ALA A 77 8.81 -7.38 -13.73
N PHE A 78 7.92 -7.04 -12.80
CA PHE A 78 7.78 -5.69 -12.27
C PHE A 78 9.05 -5.25 -11.54
N LEU A 79 9.53 -6.03 -10.58
CA LEU A 79 10.74 -5.71 -9.82
C LEU A 79 11.97 -5.62 -10.73
N SER A 80 12.09 -6.50 -11.73
CA SER A 80 13.16 -6.40 -12.74
C SER A 80 13.07 -5.12 -13.57
N ALA A 81 11.87 -4.68 -13.95
CA ALA A 81 11.69 -3.43 -14.70
C ALA A 81 12.06 -2.20 -13.83
N ILE A 82 11.65 -2.20 -12.56
CA ILE A 82 11.99 -1.14 -11.61
C ILE A 82 13.50 -1.06 -11.37
N ALA A 83 14.18 -2.19 -11.13
CA ALA A 83 15.63 -2.21 -10.93
C ALA A 83 16.39 -1.62 -12.13
N LYS A 84 15.98 -1.97 -13.36
CA LYS A 84 16.57 -1.41 -14.59
C LYS A 84 16.29 0.10 -14.73
N ALA A 85 15.09 0.53 -14.40
CA ALA A 85 14.70 1.93 -14.48
C ALA A 85 15.43 2.77 -13.44
N GLU A 86 15.59 2.28 -12.20
CA GLU A 86 16.27 2.99 -11.11
C GLU A 86 17.76 3.20 -11.38
N ALA A 87 18.41 2.31 -12.13
CA ALA A 87 19.79 2.49 -12.57
C ALA A 87 19.98 3.73 -13.48
N ILE A 88 18.88 4.30 -14.02
CA ILE A 88 18.87 5.43 -14.93
C ILE A 88 18.23 6.66 -14.27
N THR A 89 17.08 6.48 -13.64
CA THR A 89 16.22 7.55 -13.11
C THR A 89 15.72 7.20 -11.72
N PRO A 90 15.76 8.13 -10.74
CA PRO A 90 15.30 7.85 -9.37
C PRO A 90 13.87 7.33 -9.33
N VAL A 91 13.67 6.23 -8.61
CA VAL A 91 12.35 5.66 -8.30
C VAL A 91 11.97 6.02 -6.86
N PHE A 92 10.73 6.37 -6.63
CA PHE A 92 10.17 6.62 -5.30
C PHE A 92 8.86 5.83 -5.08
N ASN A 93 8.81 4.91 -4.10
CA ASN A 93 9.90 4.54 -3.19
C ASN A 93 10.99 3.77 -3.96
N THR A 94 12.21 3.64 -3.41
CA THR A 94 13.34 2.98 -4.09
C THR A 94 13.09 1.49 -4.35
N PHE A 95 13.83 0.91 -5.30
CA PHE A 95 13.75 -0.52 -5.61
C PHE A 95 13.89 -1.41 -4.36
N ASP A 96 14.86 -1.12 -3.48
CA ASP A 96 15.06 -1.91 -2.27
C ASP A 96 13.84 -1.89 -1.36
N VAL A 97 13.17 -0.73 -1.24
CA VAL A 97 11.93 -0.58 -0.48
C VAL A 97 10.78 -1.35 -1.11
N LEU A 98 10.63 -1.25 -2.44
CA LEU A 98 9.56 -1.95 -3.16
C LEU A 98 9.76 -3.47 -3.08
N ASN A 99 10.98 -3.95 -3.28
CA ASN A 99 11.32 -5.37 -3.21
C ASN A 99 11.08 -5.95 -1.79
N TRP A 100 11.41 -5.20 -0.74
CA TRP A 100 11.12 -5.59 0.63
C TRP A 100 9.62 -5.59 0.93
N ASN A 101 8.88 -4.61 0.42
CA ASN A 101 7.45 -4.43 0.71
C ASN A 101 6.53 -5.35 -0.12
N ALA A 102 7.03 -5.93 -1.22
CA ALA A 102 6.24 -6.81 -2.10
C ALA A 102 5.74 -8.07 -1.36
N ASP A 103 6.56 -8.65 -0.49
CA ASP A 103 6.17 -9.78 0.35
C ASP A 103 5.80 -9.33 1.78
N LYS A 104 4.56 -9.59 2.20
CA LYS A 104 3.99 -9.15 3.49
C LYS A 104 4.61 -9.82 4.72
N SER A 105 5.58 -10.71 4.57
CA SER A 105 6.39 -11.23 5.70
C SER A 105 7.13 -10.13 6.45
N TYR A 106 7.29 -8.94 5.85
CA TYR A 106 7.81 -7.75 6.53
C TYR A 106 7.02 -7.41 7.82
N LEU A 107 5.77 -7.85 7.96
CA LEU A 107 5.00 -7.63 9.19
C LEU A 107 5.65 -8.28 10.42
N GLU A 108 6.22 -9.49 10.27
CA GLU A 108 6.95 -10.14 11.37
C GLU A 108 8.25 -9.39 11.73
N GLU A 109 8.91 -8.83 10.73
CA GLU A 109 10.11 -8.00 10.94
C GLU A 109 9.75 -6.70 11.68
N LEU A 110 8.67 -6.04 11.29
CA LEU A 110 8.19 -4.82 11.96
C LEU A 110 7.76 -5.12 13.40
N GLU A 111 7.07 -6.24 13.66
CA GLU A 111 6.72 -6.68 15.02
C GLU A 111 7.99 -6.90 15.85
N ALA A 112 9.00 -7.59 15.32
CA ALA A 112 10.27 -7.83 16.00
C ALA A 112 11.05 -6.54 16.30
N ARG A 113 10.86 -5.49 15.50
CA ARG A 113 11.43 -4.13 15.74
C ARG A 113 10.57 -3.30 16.70
N GLY A 114 9.44 -3.83 17.19
CA GLY A 114 8.59 -3.19 18.21
C GLY A 114 7.40 -2.40 17.65
N ALA A 115 7.14 -2.44 16.34
CA ALA A 115 5.93 -1.85 15.78
C ALA A 115 4.66 -2.57 16.30
N PRO A 116 3.55 -1.85 16.51
CA PRO A 116 2.29 -2.44 16.96
C PRO A 116 1.57 -3.18 15.82
N VAL A 117 2.07 -4.34 15.44
CA VAL A 117 1.52 -5.18 14.36
C VAL A 117 0.47 -6.15 14.90
N ILE A 118 -0.53 -6.51 14.08
CA ILE A 118 -1.39 -7.66 14.39
C ILE A 118 -0.55 -8.94 14.37
N ARG A 119 -0.70 -9.78 15.39
CA ARG A 119 0.03 -11.06 15.45
C ARG A 119 -0.22 -11.87 14.20
N THR A 120 0.86 -12.20 13.51
CA THR A 120 0.88 -12.87 12.21
C THR A 120 1.71 -14.13 12.30
N ILE A 121 1.31 -15.17 11.57
CA ILE A 121 2.10 -16.38 11.36
C ILE A 121 2.28 -16.53 9.87
N THR A 122 3.51 -16.49 9.40
CA THR A 122 3.85 -16.75 7.99
C THR A 122 4.08 -18.24 7.77
N VAL A 123 3.59 -18.76 6.65
CA VAL A 123 3.74 -20.15 6.25
C VAL A 123 4.04 -20.25 4.76
N ASP A 124 4.89 -21.21 4.35
CA ASP A 124 5.25 -21.43 2.93
C ASP A 124 4.07 -21.94 2.09
N GLY A 125 3.02 -22.44 2.75
CA GLY A 125 1.79 -22.91 2.12
C GLY A 125 0.73 -23.28 3.14
N VAL A 126 -0.53 -23.14 2.77
CA VAL A 126 -1.66 -23.37 3.67
C VAL A 126 -1.99 -24.87 3.78
N THR A 127 -1.77 -25.44 4.96
CA THR A 127 -2.08 -26.83 5.27
C THR A 127 -3.01 -26.92 6.49
N LYS A 128 -3.76 -28.02 6.62
CA LYS A 128 -4.61 -28.26 7.80
C LYS A 128 -3.79 -28.21 9.10
N THR A 129 -2.54 -28.66 9.05
CA THR A 129 -1.66 -28.72 10.22
C THR A 129 -1.25 -27.32 10.68
N ASN A 130 -0.77 -26.46 9.76
CA ASN A 130 -0.34 -25.13 10.14
C ASN A 130 -1.53 -24.20 10.51
N VAL A 131 -2.68 -24.39 9.88
CA VAL A 131 -3.93 -23.70 10.26
C VAL A 131 -4.42 -24.12 11.65
N ALA A 132 -4.39 -25.43 11.98
CA ALA A 132 -4.75 -25.90 13.32
C ALA A 132 -3.82 -25.30 14.39
N ARG A 133 -2.51 -25.26 14.11
CA ARG A 133 -1.53 -24.61 14.99
C ARG A 133 -1.79 -23.11 15.13
N ALA A 134 -2.17 -22.43 14.04
CA ALA A 134 -2.46 -20.99 14.06
C ALA A 134 -3.66 -20.66 14.97
N PHE A 135 -4.73 -21.46 14.97
CA PHE A 135 -5.85 -21.28 15.90
C PHE A 135 -5.40 -21.31 17.37
N GLU A 136 -4.50 -22.21 17.71
CA GLU A 136 -3.96 -22.35 19.06
C GLU A 136 -3.00 -21.20 19.40
N THR A 137 -2.06 -20.88 18.51
CA THR A 137 -1.02 -19.87 18.77
C THR A 137 -1.61 -18.46 18.83
N LEU A 138 -2.61 -18.17 17.98
CA LEU A 138 -3.27 -16.86 17.91
C LEU A 138 -4.48 -16.75 18.86
N GLU A 139 -4.81 -17.82 19.59
CA GLU A 139 -5.93 -17.89 20.54
C GLU A 139 -7.25 -17.38 19.93
N THR A 140 -7.59 -17.91 18.74
CA THR A 140 -8.75 -17.47 17.97
C THR A 140 -9.52 -18.67 17.40
N ASP A 141 -10.81 -18.47 17.14
CA ASP A 141 -11.66 -19.41 16.42
C ASP A 141 -11.88 -19.03 14.94
N THR A 142 -11.35 -17.88 14.54
CA THR A 142 -11.52 -17.37 13.17
C THR A 142 -10.23 -16.74 12.68
N LEU A 143 -9.75 -17.22 11.53
CA LEU A 143 -8.53 -16.73 10.88
C LEU A 143 -8.86 -15.98 9.60
N VAL A 144 -8.10 -14.94 9.32
CA VAL A 144 -7.90 -14.38 7.99
C VAL A 144 -6.64 -15.02 7.43
N ILE A 145 -6.76 -15.67 6.28
CA ILE A 145 -5.68 -16.30 5.53
C ILE A 145 -5.50 -15.49 4.26
N LYS A 146 -4.34 -14.89 4.06
CA LYS A 146 -4.07 -14.05 2.89
C LYS A 146 -2.68 -14.37 2.29
N PRO A 147 -2.47 -14.22 0.96
CA PRO A 147 -1.16 -14.47 0.36
C PRO A 147 -0.13 -13.49 0.91
N THR A 148 1.15 -13.92 0.95
CA THR A 148 2.27 -13.01 1.27
C THR A 148 2.44 -11.94 0.20
N VAL A 149 2.25 -12.30 -1.08
CA VAL A 149 2.23 -11.35 -2.21
C VAL A 149 0.80 -11.24 -2.74
N GLY A 150 0.22 -10.05 -2.72
CA GLY A 150 -1.16 -9.85 -3.18
C GLY A 150 -1.75 -8.51 -2.75
N GLY A 151 -2.80 -8.08 -3.43
CA GLY A 151 -3.56 -6.86 -3.16
C GLY A 151 -5.06 -7.07 -3.33
N GLY A 152 -5.88 -6.08 -2.94
CA GLY A 152 -7.33 -6.08 -3.18
C GLY A 152 -8.10 -7.28 -2.62
N ALA A 153 -7.65 -7.92 -1.55
CA ALA A 153 -8.19 -9.14 -0.96
C ALA A 153 -8.18 -10.36 -1.92
N TRP A 154 -7.29 -10.37 -2.93
CA TRP A 154 -7.11 -11.51 -3.81
C TRP A 154 -6.71 -12.76 -3.02
N ARG A 155 -7.41 -13.88 -3.23
CA ARG A 155 -7.17 -15.16 -2.53
C ARG A 155 -7.17 -15.06 -0.99
N GLN A 156 -7.84 -14.05 -0.44
CA GLN A 156 -8.03 -13.90 1.00
C GLN A 156 -9.25 -14.71 1.46
N VAL A 157 -9.06 -15.52 2.48
CA VAL A 157 -10.09 -16.41 3.02
C VAL A 157 -10.34 -16.10 4.50
N LEU A 158 -11.61 -15.97 4.88
CA LEU A 158 -12.04 -16.00 6.28
C LEU A 158 -12.39 -17.45 6.63
N TYR A 159 -11.66 -18.04 7.57
CA TYR A 159 -11.83 -19.45 7.94
C TYR A 159 -12.13 -19.61 9.43
N LYS A 160 -13.28 -20.23 9.73
CA LYS A 160 -13.71 -20.50 11.10
C LYS A 160 -13.36 -21.94 11.49
N LYS A 161 -12.90 -22.12 12.71
CA LYS A 161 -12.55 -23.44 13.26
C LYS A 161 -13.77 -24.37 13.26
N GLY A 162 -13.60 -25.51 12.61
CA GLY A 162 -14.68 -26.51 12.47
C GLY A 162 -15.44 -26.47 11.16
N ASP A 163 -15.31 -25.42 10.37
CA ASP A 163 -15.88 -25.36 9.03
C ASP A 163 -15.14 -26.32 8.06
N PRO A 164 -15.75 -26.70 6.92
CA PRO A 164 -15.06 -27.41 5.85
C PRO A 164 -13.80 -26.65 5.42
N PHE A 165 -12.69 -27.36 5.27
CA PHE A 165 -11.43 -26.73 4.84
C PHE A 165 -11.59 -26.17 3.43
N PRO A 166 -11.24 -24.88 3.19
CA PRO A 166 -11.42 -24.26 1.89
C PRO A 166 -10.67 -25.01 0.78
N PRO A 167 -11.20 -25.02 -0.45
CA PRO A 167 -10.53 -25.66 -1.57
C PRO A 167 -9.27 -24.90 -1.97
N ALA A 168 -8.27 -25.59 -2.52
CA ALA A 168 -7.00 -25.00 -2.93
C ALA A 168 -7.18 -23.86 -3.97
N SER A 169 -8.26 -23.90 -4.76
CA SER A 169 -8.58 -22.83 -5.72
C SER A 169 -8.94 -21.48 -5.08
N GLU A 170 -9.35 -21.48 -3.81
CA GLU A 170 -9.71 -20.26 -3.05
C GLU A 170 -8.57 -19.78 -2.14
N MET A 171 -7.62 -20.66 -1.86
CA MET A 171 -6.51 -20.41 -0.95
C MET A 171 -5.33 -19.71 -1.65
N PRO A 172 -4.45 -19.03 -0.90
CA PRO A 172 -3.16 -18.60 -1.42
C PRO A 172 -2.42 -19.75 -2.10
N PRO A 173 -1.89 -19.54 -3.33
CA PRO A 173 -1.25 -20.61 -4.10
C PRO A 173 0.15 -20.98 -3.56
N GLU A 174 0.77 -20.05 -2.86
CA GLU A 174 2.13 -20.13 -2.31
C GLU A 174 2.14 -19.73 -0.83
N GLY A 175 3.10 -18.91 -0.40
CA GLY A 175 3.20 -18.39 0.96
C GLY A 175 1.94 -17.65 1.43
N ALA A 176 1.63 -17.79 2.71
CA ALA A 176 0.46 -17.16 3.30
C ALA A 176 0.72 -16.59 4.70
N LEU A 177 -0.03 -15.54 5.02
CA LEU A 177 -0.17 -14.99 6.36
C LEU A 177 -1.44 -15.52 7.00
N LEU A 178 -1.31 -16.00 8.24
CA LEU A 178 -2.41 -16.42 9.09
C LEU A 178 -2.55 -15.40 10.23
N GLN A 179 -3.68 -14.72 10.29
CA GLN A 179 -3.96 -13.67 11.29
C GLN A 179 -5.29 -13.96 12.01
N ALA A 180 -5.38 -13.59 13.28
CA ALA A 180 -6.66 -13.64 13.98
C ALA A 180 -7.63 -12.64 13.35
N PHE A 181 -8.87 -13.06 13.09
CA PHE A 181 -9.91 -12.13 12.69
C PHE A 181 -10.24 -11.15 13.82
N LEU A 182 -10.24 -9.86 13.49
CA LEU A 182 -10.61 -8.79 14.42
C LEU A 182 -12.02 -8.30 14.08
N PRO A 183 -13.01 -8.53 14.97
CA PRO A 183 -14.38 -8.06 14.74
C PRO A 183 -14.51 -6.54 14.55
N SER A 184 -13.53 -5.76 15.04
CA SER A 184 -13.46 -4.31 14.86
C SER A 184 -13.58 -3.87 13.39
N VAL A 185 -13.16 -4.70 12.43
CA VAL A 185 -13.35 -4.39 11.01
C VAL A 185 -14.84 -4.26 10.63
N LEU A 186 -15.73 -5.01 11.30
CA LEU A 186 -17.18 -4.93 11.10
C LEU A 186 -17.84 -3.83 11.92
N GLU A 187 -17.27 -3.50 13.07
CA GLU A 187 -17.84 -2.57 14.04
C GLU A 187 -17.39 -1.13 13.81
N GLU A 188 -16.11 -0.95 13.48
CA GLU A 188 -15.48 0.36 13.32
C GLU A 188 -14.97 0.58 11.88
N GLY A 189 -14.59 -0.49 11.18
CA GLY A 189 -13.90 -0.44 9.89
C GLY A 189 -12.38 -0.49 10.03
N GLU A 190 -11.71 -0.27 8.90
CA GLU A 190 -10.26 -0.19 8.78
C GLU A 190 -9.83 1.26 8.58
N TYR A 191 -8.73 1.64 9.20
CA TYR A 191 -8.19 2.99 9.15
C TYR A 191 -6.95 3.02 8.24
N SER A 192 -6.95 3.91 7.25
CA SER A 192 -5.82 4.16 6.36
C SER A 192 -5.22 5.52 6.65
N PHE A 193 -3.97 5.55 7.11
CA PHE A 193 -3.26 6.80 7.42
C PHE A 193 -2.19 7.06 6.36
N LEU A 194 -2.25 8.22 5.73
CA LEU A 194 -1.39 8.62 4.62
C LEU A 194 -0.26 9.51 5.10
N TYR A 195 0.96 9.15 4.70
CA TYR A 195 2.19 9.88 5.03
C TYR A 195 2.93 10.27 3.75
N PHE A 196 3.43 11.49 3.69
CA PHE A 196 4.25 11.97 2.58
C PHE A 196 5.57 12.55 3.11
N GLY A 197 6.70 11.99 2.64
CA GLY A 197 8.02 12.33 3.14
C GLY A 197 8.21 12.12 4.65
N GLY A 198 7.55 11.08 5.19
CA GLY A 198 7.55 10.73 6.62
C GLY A 198 6.63 11.61 7.47
N ARG A 199 5.79 12.48 6.88
CA ARG A 199 4.87 13.35 7.62
C ARG A 199 3.43 12.94 7.38
N PHE A 200 2.64 12.89 8.46
CA PHE A 200 1.19 12.64 8.37
C PHE A 200 0.51 13.66 7.47
N SER A 201 -0.34 13.18 6.58
CA SER A 201 -1.13 14.00 5.67
C SER A 201 -2.60 14.03 6.05
N HIS A 202 -3.26 12.88 6.00
CA HIS A 202 -4.69 12.69 6.25
C HIS A 202 -4.98 11.22 6.53
N ALA A 203 -6.23 10.91 6.87
CA ALA A 203 -6.67 9.54 7.05
C ALA A 203 -8.08 9.34 6.48
N ALA A 204 -8.32 8.11 6.04
CA ALA A 204 -9.63 7.61 5.66
C ALA A 204 -10.02 6.44 6.58
N ARG A 205 -11.32 6.24 6.77
CA ARG A 205 -11.89 5.06 7.39
C ARG A 205 -12.69 4.29 6.34
N LYS A 206 -12.41 3.00 6.21
CA LYS A 206 -13.07 2.10 5.25
C LYS A 206 -13.99 1.15 6.01
N THR A 207 -15.24 1.05 5.60
CA THR A 207 -16.21 0.15 6.22
C THR A 207 -16.73 -0.87 5.21
N PRO A 208 -16.81 -2.16 5.60
CA PRO A 208 -17.32 -3.17 4.70
C PRO A 208 -18.82 -3.02 4.45
N LYS A 209 -19.28 -3.54 3.32
CA LYS A 209 -20.72 -3.70 3.08
C LYS A 209 -21.31 -4.67 4.11
N SER A 210 -22.56 -4.44 4.51
CA SER A 210 -23.27 -5.35 5.41
C SER A 210 -23.25 -6.80 4.89
N GLY A 211 -22.76 -7.72 5.71
CA GLY A 211 -22.63 -9.14 5.37
C GLY A 211 -21.31 -9.54 4.72
N ASP A 212 -20.38 -8.60 4.50
CA ASP A 212 -19.01 -8.85 4.09
C ASP A 212 -18.03 -8.30 5.15
N TYR A 213 -16.77 -8.75 5.15
CA TYR A 213 -15.70 -8.21 5.98
C TYR A 213 -14.64 -7.49 5.14
N ARG A 214 -14.71 -7.63 3.81
CA ARG A 214 -13.79 -6.97 2.87
C ARG A 214 -14.22 -5.53 2.66
N ILE A 215 -13.24 -4.63 2.78
CA ILE A 215 -13.47 -3.18 2.83
C ILE A 215 -13.32 -2.49 1.46
N GLN A 216 -12.78 -3.19 0.45
CA GLN A 216 -12.46 -2.60 -0.84
C GLN A 216 -13.75 -2.20 -1.59
N SER A 217 -13.67 -1.12 -2.37
CA SER A 217 -14.78 -0.57 -3.16
C SER A 217 -15.41 -1.58 -4.12
N ILE A 218 -14.60 -2.48 -4.69
CA ILE A 218 -15.05 -3.57 -5.59
C ILE A 218 -16.00 -4.58 -4.90
N TYR A 219 -15.95 -4.68 -3.58
CA TYR A 219 -16.85 -5.50 -2.78
C TYR A 219 -18.01 -4.71 -2.17
N GLY A 220 -18.10 -3.40 -2.52
CA GLY A 220 -19.14 -2.49 -2.05
C GLY A 220 -18.85 -1.87 -0.68
N GLY A 221 -17.58 -1.87 -0.27
CA GLY A 221 -17.10 -1.09 0.86
C GLY A 221 -17.29 0.41 0.62
N SER A 222 -17.35 1.17 1.68
CA SER A 222 -17.44 2.63 1.66
C SER A 222 -16.28 3.25 2.43
N GLU A 223 -15.92 4.47 2.06
CA GLU A 223 -14.85 5.23 2.69
C GLU A 223 -15.33 6.61 3.11
N GLU A 224 -14.76 7.12 4.18
CA GLU A 224 -15.05 8.45 4.69
C GLU A 224 -13.78 9.10 5.27
N THR A 225 -13.79 10.43 5.32
CA THR A 225 -12.71 11.18 5.96
C THR A 225 -12.66 10.85 7.45
N TYR A 226 -11.48 10.50 7.95
CA TYR A 226 -11.24 10.22 9.36
C TYR A 226 -10.28 11.25 9.97
N VAL A 227 -10.61 11.73 11.16
CA VAL A 227 -9.74 12.62 11.94
C VAL A 227 -9.19 11.84 13.12
N PRO A 228 -7.93 11.34 13.03
CA PRO A 228 -7.37 10.52 14.10
C PRO A 228 -7.05 11.33 15.35
N THR A 229 -7.18 10.70 16.49
CA THR A 229 -6.71 11.25 17.77
C THR A 229 -5.19 11.39 17.78
N PRO A 230 -4.62 12.23 18.68
CA PRO A 230 -3.16 12.33 18.82
C PRO A 230 -2.48 10.97 19.08
N LEU A 231 -3.07 10.12 19.92
CA LEU A 231 -2.54 8.78 20.23
C LEU A 231 -2.55 7.86 19.01
N GLU A 232 -3.60 7.86 18.21
CA GLU A 232 -3.67 7.05 17.00
C GLU A 232 -2.64 7.50 15.96
N ARG A 233 -2.38 8.81 15.84
CA ARG A 233 -1.31 9.33 14.99
C ARG A 233 0.07 8.94 15.48
N GLU A 234 0.28 8.98 16.81
CA GLU A 234 1.53 8.53 17.42
C GLU A 234 1.75 7.04 17.12
N THR A 235 0.75 6.18 17.36
CA THR A 235 0.82 4.75 17.02
C THR A 235 1.18 4.50 15.55
N ALA A 236 0.59 5.25 14.62
CA ALA A 236 0.91 5.09 13.21
C ALA A 236 2.31 5.65 12.84
N SER A 237 2.77 6.70 13.53
CA SER A 237 4.13 7.23 13.36
C SER A 237 5.18 6.25 13.88
N ASP A 238 4.94 5.61 15.04
CA ASP A 238 5.84 4.61 15.63
C ASP A 238 6.12 3.45 14.65
N ILE A 239 5.12 3.08 13.81
CA ILE A 239 5.30 2.07 12.76
C ILE A 239 6.32 2.53 11.70
N LEU A 240 6.30 3.79 11.32
CA LEU A 240 7.24 4.33 10.34
C LEU A 240 8.61 4.63 10.95
N ASP A 241 8.67 4.91 12.25
CA ASP A 241 9.90 5.25 12.96
C ASP A 241 10.82 4.02 13.16
N VAL A 242 10.29 2.80 13.08
CA VAL A 242 11.11 1.58 13.10
C VAL A 242 11.75 1.23 11.75
N LEU A 243 11.41 1.96 10.67
CA LEU A 243 12.01 1.78 9.36
C LEU A 243 13.40 2.43 9.29
N ASP A 244 14.37 1.77 8.64
CA ASP A 244 15.71 2.31 8.42
C ASP A 244 15.76 3.37 7.30
N PHE A 245 14.61 3.68 6.70
CA PHE A 245 14.45 4.63 5.61
C PHE A 245 13.19 5.47 5.81
N THR A 246 13.12 6.61 5.13
CA THR A 246 11.90 7.43 5.08
C THR A 246 11.26 7.29 3.71
N PRO A 247 10.06 6.69 3.56
CA PRO A 247 9.39 6.59 2.27
C PRO A 247 8.95 7.97 1.77
N LEU A 248 8.83 8.12 0.44
CA LEU A 248 8.20 9.32 -0.14
C LEU A 248 6.71 9.34 0.19
N TYR A 249 6.07 8.20 0.07
CA TYR A 249 4.67 7.98 0.43
C TYR A 249 4.52 6.65 1.17
N ALA A 250 3.57 6.61 2.07
CA ALA A 250 3.17 5.40 2.77
C ALA A 250 1.69 5.45 3.10
N ARG A 251 1.01 4.32 2.97
CA ARG A 251 -0.31 4.08 3.57
C ARG A 251 -0.16 3.05 4.68
N VAL A 252 -0.53 3.46 5.88
CA VAL A 252 -0.50 2.62 7.09
C VAL A 252 -1.92 2.17 7.35
N ASP A 253 -2.22 0.89 7.05
CA ASP A 253 -3.56 0.32 7.23
C ASP A 253 -3.65 -0.36 8.60
N LEU A 254 -4.65 0.05 9.38
CA LEU A 254 -4.77 -0.26 10.81
C LEU A 254 -6.15 -0.81 11.16
N LEU A 255 -6.18 -1.77 12.07
CA LEU A 255 -7.40 -2.21 12.75
C LEU A 255 -7.26 -2.03 14.26
N ARG A 256 -8.40 -1.82 14.94
CA ARG A 256 -8.40 -1.78 16.41
C ARG A 256 -8.29 -3.21 16.97
N GLY A 257 -7.22 -3.44 17.72
CA GLY A 257 -6.99 -4.70 18.42
C GLY A 257 -7.96 -4.91 19.59
N ARG A 258 -7.97 -6.11 20.12
CA ARG A 258 -8.80 -6.46 21.31
C ARG A 258 -8.43 -5.67 22.56
N ASP A 259 -7.23 -5.12 22.61
CA ASP A 259 -6.72 -4.25 23.67
C ASP A 259 -7.14 -2.77 23.51
N GLY A 260 -7.92 -2.45 22.47
CA GLY A 260 -8.39 -1.11 22.16
C GLY A 260 -7.35 -0.23 21.44
N THR A 261 -6.13 -0.72 21.17
CA THR A 261 -5.09 0.01 20.44
C THR A 261 -5.13 -0.31 18.94
N LEU A 262 -4.69 0.63 18.11
CA LEU A 262 -4.54 0.36 16.67
C LEU A 262 -3.34 -0.56 16.42
N LYS A 263 -3.51 -1.48 15.49
CA LYS A 263 -2.49 -2.45 15.06
C LYS A 263 -2.35 -2.41 13.56
N LEU A 264 -1.12 -2.44 13.08
CA LEU A 264 -0.80 -2.54 11.66
C LEU A 264 -1.28 -3.88 11.11
N ILE A 265 -2.02 -3.83 10.01
CA ILE A 265 -2.43 -5.00 9.23
C ILE A 265 -1.75 -5.04 7.87
N GLU A 266 -1.35 -3.87 7.36
CA GLU A 266 -0.64 -3.71 6.09
C GLU A 266 0.08 -2.36 6.05
N LEU A 267 1.29 -2.35 5.48
CA LEU A 267 2.03 -1.13 5.16
C LEU A 267 2.21 -1.09 3.65
N GLU A 268 1.53 -0.18 2.97
CA GLU A 268 1.62 -0.07 1.52
C GLU A 268 2.61 1.03 1.10
N LEU A 269 3.69 0.58 0.46
CA LEU A 269 4.78 1.43 -0.04
C LEU A 269 4.96 1.32 -1.56
N ILE A 270 4.25 0.42 -2.23
CA ILE A 270 4.32 0.21 -3.68
C ILE A 270 3.23 1.03 -4.38
N GLU A 271 1.95 0.62 -4.22
CA GLU A 271 0.84 1.12 -5.02
C GLU A 271 -0.39 1.55 -4.19
N PRO A 272 -0.21 2.26 -3.07
CA PRO A 272 -1.35 2.69 -2.29
C PRO A 272 -2.24 3.65 -3.08
N TYR A 273 -3.55 3.40 -3.09
CA TYR A 273 -4.49 4.49 -3.37
C TYR A 273 -4.37 5.53 -2.27
N LEU A 274 -4.10 6.78 -2.65
CA LEU A 274 -3.70 7.82 -1.69
C LEU A 274 -4.88 8.49 -0.98
N TYR A 275 -6.12 8.11 -1.26
CA TYR A 275 -7.31 8.69 -0.65
C TYR A 275 -7.33 10.23 -0.68
N LEU A 276 -6.81 10.85 -1.73
CA LEU A 276 -6.70 12.31 -1.87
C LEU A 276 -8.04 13.06 -1.77
N PRO A 277 -9.21 12.49 -2.15
CA PRO A 277 -10.50 13.13 -1.89
C PRO A 277 -10.81 13.36 -0.40
N HIS A 278 -10.19 12.59 0.49
CA HIS A 278 -10.35 12.70 1.95
C HIS A 278 -9.32 13.64 2.62
N ALA A 279 -8.36 14.15 1.85
CA ALA A 279 -7.32 15.07 2.32
C ALA A 279 -7.80 16.53 2.33
N LYS A 280 -8.89 16.78 3.03
CA LYS A 280 -9.47 18.13 3.18
C LYS A 280 -8.95 18.76 4.48
N GLY A 281 -8.40 19.94 4.37
CA GLY A 281 -7.89 20.72 5.50
C GLY A 281 -8.01 22.22 5.24
N ASP A 282 -7.34 23.04 6.05
CA ASP A 282 -7.31 24.50 5.90
C ASP A 282 -6.73 24.95 4.56
N GLY A 283 -5.91 24.11 3.90
CA GLY A 283 -5.36 24.31 2.56
C GLY A 283 -6.34 24.02 1.41
N GLY A 284 -7.57 23.60 1.72
CA GLY A 284 -8.63 23.34 0.75
C GLY A 284 -8.69 21.87 0.25
N GLU A 285 -9.44 21.64 -0.82
CA GLU A 285 -9.77 20.28 -1.32
C GLU A 285 -8.58 19.49 -1.91
N ASN A 286 -7.42 20.14 -2.13
CA ASN A 286 -6.25 19.50 -2.73
C ASN A 286 -5.03 19.48 -1.81
N GLU A 287 -5.22 19.63 -0.50
CA GLU A 287 -4.11 19.75 0.46
C GLU A 287 -3.22 18.50 0.48
N GLY A 288 -3.77 17.29 0.39
CA GLY A 288 -2.98 16.06 0.34
C GLY A 288 -2.05 16.00 -0.85
N ALA A 289 -2.56 16.31 -2.04
CA ALA A 289 -1.75 16.33 -3.25
C ALA A 289 -0.66 17.43 -3.23
N GLN A 290 -0.93 18.57 -2.60
CA GLN A 290 0.07 19.62 -2.39
C GLN A 290 1.18 19.16 -1.45
N LYS A 291 0.84 18.46 -0.35
CA LYS A 291 1.82 17.85 0.56
C LYS A 291 2.68 16.80 -0.15
N PHE A 292 2.07 15.97 -0.97
CA PHE A 292 2.78 14.99 -1.81
C PHE A 292 3.76 15.69 -2.77
N ALA A 293 3.29 16.66 -3.54
CA ALA A 293 4.11 17.41 -4.51
C ALA A 293 5.31 18.10 -3.84
N LEU A 294 5.10 18.68 -2.65
CA LEU A 294 6.18 19.31 -1.88
C LEU A 294 7.19 18.27 -1.36
N ALA A 295 6.72 17.09 -0.91
CA ALA A 295 7.59 16.01 -0.47
C ALA A 295 8.45 15.49 -1.63
N LEU A 296 7.88 15.27 -2.81
CA LEU A 296 8.61 14.86 -4.01
C LEU A 296 9.64 15.91 -4.44
N LYS A 297 9.25 17.17 -4.51
CA LYS A 297 10.18 18.29 -4.81
C LYS A 297 11.38 18.28 -3.87
N THR A 298 11.12 18.17 -2.57
CA THR A 298 12.18 18.16 -1.55
C THR A 298 13.14 16.98 -1.75
N ARG A 299 12.63 15.82 -2.13
CA ARG A 299 13.47 14.64 -2.45
C ARG A 299 14.35 14.89 -3.66
N LEU A 300 13.79 15.42 -4.74
CA LEU A 300 14.51 15.74 -5.97
C LEU A 300 15.60 16.79 -5.75
N GLU A 301 15.34 17.82 -4.97
CA GLU A 301 16.32 18.84 -4.60
C GLU A 301 17.49 18.26 -3.79
N ARG A 302 17.20 17.38 -2.83
CA ARG A 302 18.24 16.68 -2.05
C ARG A 302 19.12 15.80 -2.93
N LEU A 303 18.54 15.05 -3.87
CA LEU A 303 19.32 14.23 -4.82
C LEU A 303 20.21 15.10 -5.72
N ALA A 304 19.70 16.20 -6.25
CA ALA A 304 20.49 17.14 -7.07
C ALA A 304 21.70 17.68 -6.29
N THR A 305 21.48 18.10 -5.03
CA THR A 305 22.55 18.62 -4.16
C THR A 305 23.58 17.54 -3.81
N ALA A 306 23.15 16.28 -3.59
CA ALA A 306 24.07 15.17 -3.33
C ALA A 306 24.94 14.86 -4.56
N ASN A 307 24.35 14.85 -5.76
CA ASN A 307 25.05 14.61 -7.01
C ASN A 307 26.05 15.74 -7.35
N GLU A 308 25.76 17.00 -7.01
CA GLU A 308 26.68 18.14 -7.19
C GLU A 308 27.90 18.00 -6.27
N LYS A 309 27.71 17.56 -5.03
CA LYS A 309 28.81 17.35 -4.05
C LYS A 309 29.67 16.12 -4.37
N ALA A 310 29.15 15.15 -5.12
CA ALA A 310 29.87 13.95 -5.52
C ALA A 310 30.70 14.13 -6.80
N LYS A 311 30.57 15.25 -7.49
CA LYS A 311 31.41 15.58 -8.64
C LYS A 311 32.79 15.98 -8.14
N PRO A 312 33.88 15.35 -8.69
CA PRO A 312 35.27 15.59 -8.27
C PRO A 312 35.74 17.01 -8.53
#